data_e5085a7dd3c33cab0c0d3a166a051365
#
_entry.id   e5085a7dd3c33cab0c0d3a166a051365
#
_cell.length_a   1.000
_cell.length_b   1.000
_cell.length_c   1.000
_cell.angle_alpha   90.00
_cell.angle_beta   90.00
_cell.angle_gamma   90.00
#
_symmetry.space_group_name_H-M   'P 1'
#
loop_
_entity.id
_entity.type
_entity.pdbx_description
1 polymer ?
#
loop_
_entity_poly.entity_id
_entity_poly.type
_entity_poly.pdbx_seq_one_letter_code
_entity_poly.pdbx_strand_id
1 'polypeptide(L)'
;YFYDNTFINFALENEHIFVTRTFSKLFSLAGCRLGYVVGWPEGIKMIQKLCTPHNVNAFSMKFAKALIEEPNMIETLINKHKEGREYLIEFLNKNDYEFSALNGNFMFIKPKTDADVLVKRMKEEEKILIKTYNGIGKLGRCLRVTTGEKTAMMTFINAMLKLDK
;
A
#
# COMPACT_ATOMS: atom_id res chain seq x y z
N TYR A 1 -1.04 3.52 7.34
CA TYR A 1 -0.90 2.67 8.52
C TYR A 1 0.55 2.47 8.99
N PHE A 2 1.52 3.05 8.30
CA PHE A 2 2.94 3.15 8.75
C PHE A 2 3.27 4.51 9.35
N TYR A 3 2.27 5.38 9.52
CA TYR A 3 2.42 6.74 10.00
C TYR A 3 1.26 7.06 10.94
N ASP A 4 1.58 7.49 12.15
CA ASP A 4 0.59 7.65 13.22
C ASP A 4 -0.22 8.95 13.14
N ASN A 5 0.25 9.95 12.36
CA ASN A 5 -0.48 11.19 12.17
C ASN A 5 -1.59 11.06 11.11
N THR A 6 -2.70 11.68 11.38
CA THR A 6 -3.84 11.76 10.45
C THR A 6 -4.38 13.18 10.36
N PHE A 7 -4.82 13.57 9.17
CA PHE A 7 -5.48 14.85 8.95
C PHE A 7 -7.00 14.80 9.21
N ILE A 8 -7.53 13.73 9.81
CA ILE A 8 -8.98 13.58 10.02
C ILE A 8 -9.54 14.72 10.86
N ASN A 9 -8.96 15.03 12.02
CA ASN A 9 -9.44 16.10 12.86
C ASN A 9 -9.37 17.46 12.15
N PHE A 10 -8.29 17.71 11.44
CA PHE A 10 -8.13 18.92 10.65
C PHE A 10 -9.17 19.03 9.51
N ALA A 11 -9.53 17.93 8.86
CA ALA A 11 -10.56 17.89 7.83
C ALA A 11 -11.99 18.12 8.38
N LEU A 12 -12.24 17.78 9.64
CA LEU A 12 -13.54 18.05 10.27
C LEU A 12 -13.77 19.53 10.57
N GLU A 13 -12.72 20.31 10.69
CA GLU A 13 -12.72 21.73 11.04
C GLU A 13 -12.51 22.65 9.81
N ASN A 14 -12.19 22.10 8.65
CA ASN A 14 -11.82 22.87 7.45
C ASN A 14 -12.64 22.46 6.23
N GLU A 15 -13.38 23.40 5.67
CA GLU A 15 -14.35 23.20 4.58
C GLU A 15 -13.78 22.60 3.29
N HIS A 16 -12.50 22.84 3.01
CA HIS A 16 -11.87 22.47 1.73
C HIS A 16 -11.00 21.23 1.82
N ILE A 17 -11.02 20.54 2.98
CA ILE A 17 -10.15 19.39 3.23
C ILE A 17 -10.99 18.13 3.41
N PHE A 18 -10.63 17.12 2.62
CA PHE A 18 -11.25 15.80 2.69
C PHE A 18 -10.17 14.74 2.83
N VAL A 19 -10.35 13.83 3.78
CA VAL A 19 -9.48 12.68 3.97
C VAL A 19 -10.16 11.44 3.41
N THR A 20 -9.54 10.83 2.41
CA THR A 20 -10.03 9.57 1.83
C THR A 20 -9.34 8.38 2.45
N ARG A 21 -10.05 7.29 2.64
CA ARG A 21 -9.55 6.00 3.12
C ARG A 21 -10.06 4.87 2.25
N THR A 22 -9.32 3.79 2.18
CA THR A 22 -9.66 2.65 1.33
C THR A 22 -9.51 1.32 2.06
N PHE A 23 -10.37 0.38 1.75
CA PHE A 23 -10.24 -1.02 2.17
C PHE A 23 -9.42 -1.87 1.18
N SER A 24 -8.95 -1.27 0.09
CA SER A 24 -8.28 -1.99 -1.01
C SER A 24 -6.87 -2.47 -0.68
N LYS A 25 -6.23 -1.97 0.37
CA LYS A 25 -4.81 -2.23 0.69
C LYS A 25 -4.67 -3.09 1.93
N LEU A 26 -4.59 -2.48 3.12
CA LEU A 26 -4.41 -3.18 4.40
C LEU A 26 -5.40 -4.35 4.58
N PHE A 27 -6.66 -4.13 4.23
CA PHE A 27 -7.73 -5.12 4.40
C PHE A 27 -7.85 -6.12 3.25
N SER A 28 -6.98 -6.04 2.23
CA SER A 28 -7.02 -6.92 1.04
C SER A 28 -8.37 -6.95 0.28
N LEU A 29 -9.21 -5.93 0.47
CA LEU A 29 -10.54 -5.83 -0.14
C LEU A 29 -10.57 -5.00 -1.43
N ALA A 30 -9.53 -5.08 -2.25
CA ALA A 30 -9.45 -4.32 -3.49
C ALA A 30 -10.62 -4.61 -4.46
N GLY A 31 -11.07 -5.87 -4.53
CA GLY A 31 -12.22 -6.29 -5.34
C GLY A 31 -13.56 -5.78 -4.83
N CYS A 32 -13.67 -5.42 -3.55
CA CYS A 32 -14.91 -4.90 -2.95
C CYS A 32 -15.22 -3.45 -3.35
N ARG A 33 -14.27 -2.73 -3.94
CA ARG A 33 -14.41 -1.32 -4.36
C ARG A 33 -14.95 -0.41 -3.26
N LEU A 34 -14.47 -0.59 -2.02
CA LEU A 34 -14.93 0.10 -0.84
C LEU A 34 -13.88 1.11 -0.34
N GLY A 35 -14.36 2.28 0.00
CA GLY A 35 -13.62 3.34 0.65
C GLY A 35 -14.57 4.31 1.33
N TYR A 36 -14.03 5.27 2.05
CA TYR A 36 -14.82 6.31 2.68
C TYR A 36 -14.07 7.64 2.65
N VAL A 37 -14.83 8.72 2.83
CA VAL A 37 -14.31 10.08 2.95
C VAL A 37 -14.77 10.68 4.25
N VAL A 38 -13.87 11.43 4.89
CA VAL A 38 -14.13 12.21 6.10
C VAL A 38 -13.83 13.67 5.79
N GLY A 39 -14.69 14.58 6.26
CA GLY A 39 -14.52 16.02 6.07
C GLY A 39 -15.61 16.82 6.75
N TRP A 40 -15.61 18.11 6.51
CA TRP A 40 -16.63 19.05 7.01
C TRP A 40 -18.06 18.59 6.65
N PRO A 41 -19.03 18.60 7.60
CA PRO A 41 -20.35 18.00 7.41
C PRO A 41 -21.10 18.48 6.17
N GLU A 42 -21.09 19.78 5.87
CA GLU A 42 -21.76 20.34 4.71
C GLU A 42 -21.13 19.91 3.39
N GLY A 43 -19.78 19.83 3.34
CA GLY A 43 -19.04 19.30 2.20
C GLY A 43 -19.38 17.83 1.95
N ILE A 44 -19.48 17.02 3.00
CA ILE A 44 -19.88 15.61 2.90
C ILE A 44 -21.34 15.51 2.38
N LYS A 45 -22.26 16.36 2.83
CA LYS A 45 -23.63 16.40 2.30
C LYS A 45 -23.65 16.72 0.80
N MET A 46 -22.77 17.61 0.33
CA MET A 46 -22.64 17.91 -1.12
C MET A 46 -22.15 16.70 -1.91
N ILE A 47 -21.13 16.00 -1.41
CA ILE A 47 -20.61 14.76 -2.03
C ILE A 47 -21.71 13.70 -2.07
N GLN A 48 -22.46 13.53 -0.99
CA GLN A 48 -23.56 12.55 -0.92
C GLN A 48 -24.64 12.78 -2.00
N LYS A 49 -24.94 14.03 -2.37
CA LYS A 49 -25.89 14.33 -3.46
C LYS A 49 -25.43 13.82 -4.83
N LEU A 50 -24.13 13.62 -5.03
CA LEU A 50 -23.55 13.10 -6.26
C LEU A 50 -23.44 11.57 -6.26
N CYS A 51 -23.63 10.92 -5.11
CA CYS A 51 -23.59 9.47 -5.01
C CYS A 51 -24.89 8.87 -5.57
N THR A 52 -24.74 7.80 -6.34
CA THR A 52 -25.91 7.01 -6.78
C THR A 52 -26.52 6.24 -5.61
N PRO A 53 -27.83 5.99 -5.61
CA PRO A 53 -28.42 5.03 -4.68
C PRO A 53 -27.69 3.68 -4.78
N HIS A 54 -27.37 3.08 -3.64
CA HIS A 54 -26.67 1.79 -3.59
C HIS A 54 -25.28 1.79 -4.25
N ASN A 55 -24.53 2.88 -4.10
CA ASN A 55 -23.17 3.05 -4.64
C ASN A 55 -22.15 2.02 -4.12
N VAL A 56 -22.46 1.28 -3.06
CA VAL A 56 -21.67 0.18 -2.49
C VAL A 56 -22.55 -1.06 -2.39
N ASN A 57 -22.03 -2.21 -2.84
CA ASN A 57 -22.78 -3.45 -2.75
C ASN A 57 -22.84 -3.99 -1.32
N ALA A 58 -23.91 -4.72 -0.99
CA ALA A 58 -24.19 -5.21 0.35
C ALA A 58 -23.15 -6.20 0.88
N PHE A 59 -22.54 -7.03 0.02
CA PHE A 59 -21.47 -7.95 0.40
C PHE A 59 -20.23 -7.21 0.88
N SER A 60 -19.79 -6.19 0.11
CA SER A 60 -18.64 -5.37 0.49
C SER A 60 -18.85 -4.68 1.83
N MET A 61 -20.04 -4.14 2.07
CA MET A 61 -20.40 -3.52 3.34
C MET A 61 -20.37 -4.52 4.50
N LYS A 62 -20.94 -5.69 4.30
CA LYS A 62 -20.97 -6.74 5.33
C LYS A 62 -19.58 -7.27 5.66
N PHE A 63 -18.75 -7.46 4.65
CA PHE A 63 -17.35 -7.88 4.82
C PHE A 63 -16.52 -6.83 5.57
N ALA A 64 -16.62 -5.57 5.17
CA ALA A 64 -15.91 -4.48 5.85
C ALA A 64 -16.35 -4.34 7.31
N LYS A 65 -17.66 -4.43 7.57
CA LYS A 65 -18.20 -4.41 8.92
C LYS A 65 -17.62 -5.53 9.78
N ALA A 66 -17.65 -6.77 9.31
CA ALA A 66 -17.11 -7.92 10.03
C ALA A 66 -15.61 -7.76 10.35
N LEU A 67 -14.81 -7.22 9.42
CA LEU A 67 -13.39 -6.95 9.65
C LEU A 67 -13.12 -5.86 10.70
N ILE A 68 -13.95 -4.82 10.72
CA ILE A 68 -13.79 -3.72 11.69
C ILE A 68 -14.25 -4.14 13.08
N GLU A 69 -15.28 -4.98 13.15
CA GLU A 69 -15.85 -5.47 14.41
C GLU A 69 -15.04 -6.62 15.04
N GLU A 70 -14.13 -7.25 14.27
CA GLU A 70 -13.24 -8.27 14.81
C GLU A 70 -12.18 -7.65 15.73
N PRO A 71 -12.12 -8.03 17.00
CA PRO A 71 -11.16 -7.49 17.95
C PRO A 71 -9.72 -7.66 17.49
N ASN A 72 -8.91 -6.61 17.61
CA ASN A 72 -7.49 -6.59 17.28
C ASN A 72 -7.13 -6.89 15.81
N MET A 73 -8.10 -7.07 14.92
CA MET A 73 -7.85 -7.40 13.51
C MET A 73 -6.99 -6.33 12.84
N ILE A 74 -7.36 -5.06 13.01
CA ILE A 74 -6.64 -3.93 12.39
C ILE A 74 -5.20 -3.87 12.89
N GLU A 75 -4.99 -3.98 14.19
CA GLU A 75 -3.66 -3.98 14.80
C GLU A 75 -2.81 -5.17 14.32
N THR A 76 -3.39 -6.35 14.28
CA THR A 76 -2.75 -7.57 13.78
C THR A 76 -2.28 -7.38 12.32
N LEU A 77 -3.13 -6.85 11.46
CA LEU A 77 -2.79 -6.59 10.06
C LEU A 77 -1.67 -5.54 9.94
N ILE A 78 -1.75 -4.46 10.70
CA ILE A 78 -0.71 -3.42 10.71
C ILE A 78 0.64 -4.00 11.14
N ASN A 79 0.67 -4.78 12.22
CA ASN A 79 1.89 -5.37 12.76
C ASN A 79 2.54 -6.36 11.79
N LYS A 80 1.75 -7.22 11.13
CA LYS A 80 2.25 -8.11 10.07
C LYS A 80 2.88 -7.35 8.90
N HIS A 81 2.25 -6.27 8.47
CA HIS A 81 2.79 -5.45 7.40
C HIS A 81 4.04 -4.66 7.82
N LYS A 82 4.08 -4.16 9.06
CA LYS A 82 5.28 -3.49 9.62
C LYS A 82 6.46 -4.46 9.66
N GLU A 83 6.25 -5.67 10.20
CA GLU A 83 7.29 -6.72 10.25
C GLU A 83 7.87 -7.04 8.87
N GLY A 84 7.01 -7.25 7.88
CA GLY A 84 7.48 -7.55 6.53
C GLY A 84 8.21 -6.38 5.88
N ARG A 85 7.75 -5.14 6.13
CA ARG A 85 8.42 -3.94 5.67
C ARG A 85 9.81 -3.77 6.29
N GLU A 86 9.94 -3.94 7.58
CA GLU A 86 11.21 -3.85 8.31
C GLU A 86 12.19 -4.92 7.82
N TYR A 87 11.73 -6.15 7.64
CA TYR A 87 12.51 -7.24 7.09
C TYR A 87 13.08 -6.92 5.69
N LEU A 88 12.28 -6.29 4.82
CA LEU A 88 12.76 -5.84 3.52
C LEU A 88 13.79 -4.71 3.64
N ILE A 89 13.57 -3.74 4.52
CA ILE A 89 14.50 -2.62 4.77
C ILE A 89 15.85 -3.14 5.27
N GLU A 90 15.86 -4.07 6.20
CA GLU A 90 17.09 -4.69 6.71
C GLU A 90 17.89 -5.37 5.58
N PHE A 91 17.21 -6.13 4.72
CA PHE A 91 17.84 -6.75 3.57
C PHE A 91 18.44 -5.71 2.61
N LEU A 92 17.71 -4.65 2.29
CA LEU A 92 18.16 -3.60 1.37
C LEU A 92 19.39 -2.88 1.92
N ASN A 93 19.40 -2.52 3.19
CA ASN A 93 20.54 -1.91 3.85
C ASN A 93 21.77 -2.83 3.88
N LYS A 94 21.57 -4.11 4.23
CA LYS A 94 22.67 -5.10 4.30
C LYS A 94 23.32 -5.38 2.96
N ASN A 95 22.61 -5.15 1.86
CA ASN A 95 23.10 -5.44 0.51
C ASN A 95 23.36 -4.18 -0.31
N ASP A 96 23.47 -3.01 0.33
CA ASP A 96 23.81 -1.72 -0.26
C ASP A 96 22.88 -1.27 -1.40
N TYR A 97 21.59 -1.58 -1.31
CA TYR A 97 20.60 -1.07 -2.24
C TYR A 97 20.24 0.39 -1.96
N GLU A 98 20.18 1.20 -3.00
CA GLU A 98 19.54 2.52 -2.92
C GLU A 98 18.01 2.35 -2.95
N PHE A 99 17.30 2.93 -1.98
CA PHE A 99 15.84 2.84 -1.92
C PHE A 99 15.21 4.06 -1.25
N SER A 100 13.90 4.22 -1.48
CA SER A 100 13.06 5.21 -0.80
C SER A 100 11.87 4.50 -0.16
N ALA A 101 11.80 4.55 1.16
CA ALA A 101 10.79 3.90 1.98
C ALA A 101 9.96 4.94 2.74
N LEU A 102 9.15 5.72 2.00
CA LEU A 102 8.20 6.67 2.58
C LEU A 102 7.06 5.93 3.30
N ASN A 103 6.16 6.67 3.94
CA ASN A 103 5.11 6.12 4.82
C ASN A 103 3.93 5.42 4.08
N GLY A 104 4.07 5.14 2.80
CA GLY A 104 3.10 4.38 2.01
C GLY A 104 3.29 2.86 2.13
N ASN A 105 2.38 2.11 1.54
CA ASN A 105 2.43 0.65 1.50
C ASN A 105 3.32 0.10 0.37
N PHE A 106 4.23 0.90 -0.16
CA PHE A 106 5.19 0.51 -1.18
C PHE A 106 6.52 1.23 -0.98
N MET A 107 7.56 0.69 -1.59
CA MET A 107 8.90 1.28 -1.65
C MET A 107 9.34 1.42 -3.09
N PHE A 108 10.29 2.33 -3.31
CA PHE A 108 11.04 2.41 -4.55
C PHE A 108 12.45 1.89 -4.31
N ILE A 109 12.88 0.94 -5.11
CA ILE A 109 14.18 0.27 -4.99
C ILE A 109 14.91 0.40 -6.30
N LYS A 110 16.14 0.90 -6.28
CA LYS A 110 17.01 0.91 -7.44
C LYS A 110 17.70 -0.45 -7.55
N PRO A 111 17.43 -1.23 -8.60
CA PRO A 111 18.09 -2.52 -8.78
C PRO A 111 19.53 -2.32 -9.21
N LYS A 112 20.35 -3.36 -9.08
CA LYS A 112 21.74 -3.42 -9.55
C LYS A 112 21.80 -3.63 -11.06
N THR A 113 20.83 -4.36 -11.59
CA THR A 113 20.68 -4.62 -13.03
C THR A 113 19.64 -3.68 -13.66
N ASP A 114 19.42 -3.79 -14.97
CA ASP A 114 18.38 -3.03 -15.64
C ASP A 114 16.99 -3.37 -15.08
N ALA A 115 16.26 -2.33 -14.66
CA ALA A 115 14.98 -2.50 -13.96
C ALA A 115 13.89 -3.17 -14.83
N ASP A 116 13.86 -2.91 -16.13
CA ASP A 116 12.85 -3.50 -17.02
C ASP A 116 13.16 -4.97 -17.31
N VAL A 117 14.42 -5.29 -17.49
CA VAL A 117 14.90 -6.68 -17.63
C VAL A 117 14.58 -7.48 -16.36
N LEU A 118 14.89 -6.91 -15.19
CA LEU A 118 14.63 -7.56 -13.91
C LEU A 118 13.13 -7.82 -13.69
N VAL A 119 12.27 -6.84 -13.95
CA VAL A 119 10.80 -6.99 -13.83
C VAL A 119 10.28 -8.10 -14.73
N LYS A 120 10.78 -8.18 -15.98
CA LYS A 120 10.41 -9.25 -16.91
C LYS A 120 10.81 -10.62 -16.37
N ARG A 121 12.05 -10.75 -15.92
CA ARG A 121 12.58 -12.02 -15.34
C ARG A 121 11.82 -12.42 -14.07
N MET A 122 11.54 -11.49 -13.17
CA MET A 122 10.74 -11.76 -11.97
C MET A 122 9.35 -12.30 -12.32
N LYS A 123 8.69 -11.74 -13.34
CA LYS A 123 7.41 -12.24 -13.82
C LYS A 123 7.52 -13.64 -14.42
N GLU A 124 8.49 -13.88 -15.28
CA GLU A 124 8.62 -15.12 -16.05
C GLU A 124 9.17 -16.29 -15.21
N GLU A 125 10.22 -16.02 -14.41
CA GLU A 125 10.94 -17.05 -13.66
C GLU A 125 10.35 -17.29 -12.26
N GLU A 126 9.98 -16.20 -11.55
CA GLU A 126 9.56 -16.27 -10.14
C GLU A 126 8.05 -16.00 -9.91
N LYS A 127 7.30 -15.68 -10.97
CA LYS A 127 5.85 -15.34 -10.90
C LYS A 127 5.54 -14.13 -10.03
N ILE A 128 6.50 -13.22 -9.87
CA ILE A 128 6.38 -11.99 -9.09
C ILE A 128 6.05 -10.83 -10.03
N LEU A 129 4.92 -10.14 -9.73
CA LEU A 129 4.49 -8.97 -10.50
C LEU A 129 4.84 -7.68 -9.77
N ILE A 130 5.80 -6.95 -10.31
CA ILE A 130 6.18 -5.60 -9.86
C ILE A 130 6.17 -4.63 -11.04
N LYS A 131 6.35 -3.35 -10.76
CA LYS A 131 6.38 -2.31 -11.81
C LYS A 131 7.65 -1.48 -11.71
N THR A 132 8.11 -1.00 -12.86
CA THR A 132 9.14 0.03 -12.93
C THR A 132 8.54 1.43 -12.87
N TYR A 133 9.31 2.37 -12.33
CA TYR A 133 8.98 3.79 -12.27
C TYR A 133 10.18 4.65 -12.62
N ASN A 134 9.91 5.84 -13.17
CA ASN A 134 10.93 6.85 -13.45
C ASN A 134 10.75 8.08 -12.55
N GLY A 135 11.82 8.85 -12.37
CA GLY A 135 11.75 10.17 -11.78
C GLY A 135 11.57 10.21 -10.27
N ILE A 136 11.91 9.14 -9.56
CA ILE A 136 11.86 9.11 -8.09
C ILE A 136 13.19 9.65 -7.55
N GLY A 137 13.30 10.97 -7.48
CA GLY A 137 14.49 11.65 -6.96
C GLY A 137 15.78 11.15 -7.63
N LYS A 138 16.77 10.76 -6.81
CA LYS A 138 18.06 10.25 -7.28
C LYS A 138 18.04 8.78 -7.74
N LEU A 139 16.94 8.06 -7.51
CA LEU A 139 16.88 6.61 -7.84
C LEU A 139 16.79 6.36 -9.36
N GLY A 140 16.36 7.34 -10.16
CA GLY A 140 16.19 7.18 -11.59
C GLY A 140 15.12 6.14 -11.95
N ARG A 141 15.48 5.18 -12.81
CA ARG A 141 14.64 4.01 -13.15
C ARG A 141 14.71 3.01 -11.99
N CYS A 142 13.59 2.76 -11.34
CA CYS A 142 13.54 1.94 -10.14
C CYS A 142 12.32 1.00 -10.12
N LEU A 143 12.34 0.03 -9.23
CA LEU A 143 11.22 -0.86 -8.95
C LEU A 143 10.25 -0.18 -7.98
N ARG A 144 8.95 -0.33 -8.21
CA ARG A 144 7.93 -0.05 -7.19
C ARG A 144 7.43 -1.37 -6.62
N VAL A 145 7.76 -1.61 -5.36
CA VAL A 145 7.46 -2.86 -4.65
C VAL A 145 6.44 -2.57 -3.56
N THR A 146 5.27 -3.22 -3.63
CA THR A 146 4.29 -3.17 -2.55
C THR A 146 4.78 -4.04 -1.40
N THR A 147 4.85 -3.47 -0.20
CA THR A 147 5.22 -4.23 1.01
C THR A 147 4.03 -5.07 1.49
N GLY A 148 4.33 -6.23 2.02
CA GLY A 148 3.36 -7.19 2.52
C GLY A 148 3.86 -7.87 3.79
N GLU A 149 3.28 -9.01 4.12
CA GLU A 149 3.75 -9.86 5.21
C GLU A 149 5.19 -10.33 4.97
N LYS A 150 5.88 -10.71 6.04
CA LYS A 150 7.26 -11.18 6.00
C LYS A 150 7.49 -12.32 5.00
N THR A 151 6.59 -13.29 4.93
CA THR A 151 6.66 -14.41 3.98
C THR A 151 6.68 -13.94 2.51
N ALA A 152 5.86 -12.96 2.16
CA ALA A 152 5.85 -12.37 0.83
C ALA A 152 7.16 -11.60 0.55
N MET A 153 7.69 -10.89 1.55
CA MET A 153 8.97 -10.18 1.43
C MET A 153 10.15 -11.15 1.32
N MET A 154 10.13 -12.27 2.03
CA MET A 154 11.12 -13.34 1.86
C MET A 154 11.14 -13.89 0.43
N THR A 155 9.96 -14.15 -0.15
CA THR A 155 9.86 -14.60 -1.55
C THR A 155 10.44 -13.58 -2.51
N PHE A 156 10.13 -12.30 -2.33
CA PHE A 156 10.69 -11.22 -3.13
C PHE A 156 12.21 -11.10 -2.98
N ILE A 157 12.73 -11.15 -1.76
CA ILE A 157 14.17 -11.09 -1.46
C ILE A 157 14.92 -12.26 -2.12
N ASN A 158 14.41 -13.47 -2.05
CA ASN A 158 14.99 -14.62 -2.71
C ASN A 158 15.09 -14.44 -4.23
N ALA A 159 14.05 -13.86 -4.83
CA ALA A 159 14.08 -13.52 -6.25
C ALA A 159 15.12 -12.43 -6.57
N MET A 160 15.25 -11.40 -5.73
CA MET A 160 16.30 -10.38 -5.87
C MET A 160 17.69 -11.01 -5.81
N LEU A 161 17.98 -11.85 -4.82
CA LEU A 161 19.28 -12.53 -4.67
C LEU A 161 19.62 -13.42 -5.86
N LYS A 162 18.63 -14.00 -6.51
CA LYS A 162 18.81 -14.86 -7.69
C LYS A 162 19.01 -14.06 -8.97
N LEU A 163 18.25 -12.99 -9.18
CA LEU A 163 18.08 -12.35 -10.47
C LEU A 163 18.81 -11.00 -10.61
N ASP A 164 19.06 -10.30 -9.51
CA ASP A 164 19.62 -8.95 -9.47
C ASP A 164 21.10 -8.98 -8.99
N LYS A 165 21.99 -9.47 -9.87
CA LYS A 165 23.43 -9.70 -9.59
C LYS A 165 24.30 -8.76 -10.40
#